data_ec8b575534a27cc725924f638ae698ed
#
_entry.id   ec8b575534a27cc725924f638ae698ed
#
_cell.length_a   1.000
_cell.length_b   1.000
_cell.length_c   1.000
_cell.angle_alpha   90.00
_cell.angle_beta   90.00
_cell.angle_gamma   90.00
#
_symmetry.space_group_name_H-M   'P 1'
#
loop_
_entity.id
_entity.type
_entity.pdbx_description
1 polymer ?
#
loop_
_entity_poly.entity_id
_entity_poly.type
_entity_poly.pdbx_seq_one_letter_code
_entity_poly.pdbx_strand_id
1 'polypeptide(L)'
;MQPAKLDIVQQPSSNATLIARLTGKLSLETVNGFLQETRPISAEKLVLDMSGVSYLDSAGVGALVQLFVHRRNHSQKLAVAALTTQGAAVMQVAGLTKLLPTFPTVEEASA
;
A
#
# COMPACT_ATOMS: atom_id res chain seq x y z
N MET A 1 23.55 -2.07 13.48
CA MET A 1 22.25 -1.49 13.05
C MET A 1 21.74 -2.29 11.85
N GLN A 2 20.51 -2.74 11.93
CA GLN A 2 19.92 -3.48 10.81
C GLN A 2 19.28 -2.52 9.83
N PRO A 3 19.42 -2.76 8.52
CA PRO A 3 18.74 -1.94 7.53
C PRO A 3 17.22 -2.09 7.66
N ALA A 4 16.49 -1.09 7.22
CA ALA A 4 15.04 -1.17 7.15
C ALA A 4 14.64 -2.26 6.15
N LYS A 5 13.61 -3.04 6.49
CA LYS A 5 13.10 -4.12 5.65
C LYS A 5 11.61 -3.95 5.42
N LEU A 6 11.19 -4.40 4.26
CA LEU A 6 9.79 -4.52 3.93
C LEU A 6 9.57 -5.86 3.22
N ASP A 7 8.75 -6.70 3.80
CA ASP A 7 8.33 -7.95 3.18
C ASP A 7 6.95 -7.75 2.56
N ILE A 8 6.78 -8.29 1.35
CA ILE A 8 5.52 -8.20 0.62
C ILE A 8 5.09 -9.61 0.26
N VAL A 9 3.93 -10.02 0.76
CA VAL A 9 3.34 -11.31 0.45
C VAL A 9 2.08 -11.09 -0.37
N GLN A 10 2.07 -11.61 -1.59
CA GLN A 10 0.92 -11.49 -2.48
C GLN A 10 0.01 -12.68 -2.31
N GLN A 11 -1.28 -12.41 -2.17
CA GLN A 11 -2.29 -13.44 -1.99
C GLN A 11 -3.46 -13.15 -2.92
N PRO A 12 -3.72 -14.00 -3.92
CA PRO A 12 -4.90 -13.82 -4.76
C PRO A 12 -6.18 -13.92 -3.92
N SER A 13 -7.13 -13.09 -4.25
CA SER A 13 -8.46 -13.11 -3.66
C SER A 13 -9.49 -13.32 -4.77
N SER A 14 -10.78 -13.24 -4.43
CA SER A 14 -11.85 -13.40 -5.41
C SER A 14 -12.03 -12.13 -6.25
N ASN A 15 -12.70 -12.25 -7.39
CA ASN A 15 -13.16 -11.11 -8.21
C ASN A 15 -12.01 -10.24 -8.73
N ALA A 16 -10.95 -10.88 -9.27
CA ALA A 16 -9.82 -10.19 -9.88
C ALA A 16 -9.11 -9.25 -8.91
N THR A 17 -9.16 -9.55 -7.61
CA THR A 17 -8.52 -8.79 -6.55
C THR A 17 -7.29 -9.54 -6.05
N LEU A 18 -6.20 -8.80 -5.84
CA LEU A 18 -5.00 -9.31 -5.20
C LEU A 18 -4.74 -8.53 -3.93
N ILE A 19 -4.43 -9.24 -2.85
CA ILE A 19 -4.07 -8.62 -1.57
C ILE A 19 -2.56 -8.74 -1.42
N ALA A 20 -1.89 -7.61 -1.20
CA ALA A 20 -0.47 -7.57 -0.88
C ALA A 20 -0.32 -7.19 0.59
N ARG A 21 0.15 -8.13 1.41
CA ARG A 21 0.42 -7.88 2.82
C ARG A 21 1.83 -7.35 2.98
N LEU A 22 1.94 -6.16 3.57
CA LEU A 22 3.21 -5.50 3.81
C LEU A 22 3.57 -5.67 5.29
N THR A 23 4.82 -6.07 5.53
CA THR A 23 5.34 -6.23 6.90
C THR A 23 6.69 -5.55 6.99
N GLY A 24 6.83 -4.63 7.91
CA GLY A 24 8.07 -3.90 8.13
C GLY A 24 7.91 -2.40 7.97
N LYS A 25 8.88 -1.76 7.35
CA LYS A 25 8.90 -0.31 7.19
C LYS A 25 8.73 0.07 5.72
N LEU A 26 7.79 0.96 5.44
CA LEU A 26 7.67 1.57 4.12
C LEU A 26 8.24 2.98 4.22
N SER A 27 9.50 3.11 3.85
CA SER A 27 10.32 4.29 4.09
C SER A 27 11.29 4.52 2.94
N LEU A 28 12.06 5.58 3.01
CA LEU A 28 13.03 5.94 1.97
C LEU A 28 13.90 4.76 1.55
N GLU A 29 14.30 3.90 2.48
CA GLU A 29 15.19 2.76 2.21
C GLU A 29 14.49 1.63 1.46
N THR A 30 13.16 1.54 1.52
CA THR A 30 12.41 0.39 0.98
C THR A 30 11.50 0.74 -0.19
N VAL A 31 11.32 2.02 -0.51
CA VAL A 31 10.34 2.43 -1.52
C VAL A 31 10.65 1.91 -2.91
N ASN A 32 11.93 1.80 -3.29
CA ASN A 32 12.29 1.27 -4.62
C ASN A 32 11.87 -0.19 -4.76
N GLY A 33 12.18 -1.01 -3.77
CA GLY A 33 11.77 -2.42 -3.76
C GLY A 33 10.26 -2.57 -3.76
N PHE A 34 9.57 -1.74 -2.99
CA PHE A 34 8.11 -1.72 -2.96
C PHE A 34 7.53 -1.46 -4.35
N LEU A 35 8.02 -0.43 -5.04
CA LEU A 35 7.52 -0.09 -6.37
C LEU A 35 7.88 -1.16 -7.41
N GLN A 36 9.08 -1.74 -7.32
CA GLN A 36 9.48 -2.82 -8.23
C GLN A 36 8.57 -4.03 -8.12
N GLU A 37 8.13 -4.36 -6.92
CA GLU A 37 7.24 -5.51 -6.71
C GLU A 37 5.78 -5.21 -7.02
N THR A 38 5.32 -3.98 -6.80
CA THR A 38 3.90 -3.68 -6.91
C THR A 38 3.48 -3.17 -8.28
N ARG A 39 4.35 -2.44 -9.00
CA ARG A 39 4.01 -1.94 -10.33
C ARG A 39 3.63 -3.04 -11.34
N PRO A 40 4.29 -4.22 -11.36
CA PRO A 40 3.93 -5.26 -12.31
C PRO A 40 2.61 -5.97 -12.01
N ILE A 41 2.01 -5.75 -10.85
CA ILE A 41 0.76 -6.43 -10.49
C ILE A 41 -0.36 -5.98 -11.42
N SER A 42 -0.92 -6.93 -12.18
CA SER A 42 -1.91 -6.63 -13.21
C SER A 42 -3.36 -6.90 -12.77
N ALA A 43 -3.59 -7.33 -11.54
CA ALA A 43 -4.93 -7.53 -11.02
C ALA A 43 -5.78 -6.26 -11.18
N GLU A 44 -7.07 -6.40 -11.43
CA GLU A 44 -7.95 -5.24 -11.57
C GLU A 44 -7.97 -4.38 -10.31
N LYS A 45 -7.91 -5.01 -9.14
CA LYS A 45 -7.86 -4.33 -7.86
C LYS A 45 -6.72 -4.87 -7.02
N LEU A 46 -5.92 -3.97 -6.49
CA LEU A 46 -4.86 -4.29 -5.54
C LEU A 46 -5.23 -3.70 -4.19
N VAL A 47 -5.26 -4.53 -3.17
CA VAL A 47 -5.46 -4.11 -1.78
C VAL A 47 -4.12 -4.22 -1.06
N LEU A 48 -3.64 -3.12 -0.53
CA LEU A 48 -2.44 -3.12 0.31
C LEU A 48 -2.87 -3.29 1.76
N ASP A 49 -2.54 -4.43 2.34
CA ASP A 49 -2.77 -4.68 3.77
C ASP A 49 -1.60 -4.08 4.54
N MET A 50 -1.85 -2.96 5.20
CA MET A 50 -0.84 -2.19 5.91
C MET A 50 -0.75 -2.52 7.40
N SER A 51 -1.47 -3.54 7.86
CA SER A 51 -1.51 -3.88 9.29
C SER A 51 -0.13 -4.24 9.87
N GLY A 52 0.76 -4.77 9.05
CA GLY A 52 2.11 -5.13 9.44
C GLY A 52 3.15 -4.02 9.20
N VAL A 53 2.75 -2.85 8.74
CA VAL A 53 3.68 -1.74 8.51
C VAL A 53 3.90 -0.99 9.80
N SER A 54 5.09 -1.17 10.39
CA SER A 54 5.44 -0.56 11.67
C SER A 54 5.81 0.91 11.56
N TYR A 55 6.15 1.37 10.36
CA TYR A 55 6.56 2.77 10.16
C TYR A 55 6.36 3.17 8.70
N LEU A 56 5.74 4.32 8.51
CA LEU A 56 5.49 4.96 7.22
C LEU A 56 6.04 6.38 7.29
N ASP A 57 6.94 6.75 6.37
CA ASP A 57 7.48 8.11 6.29
C ASP A 57 6.97 8.82 5.01
N SER A 58 7.44 10.05 4.79
CA SER A 58 7.03 10.84 3.64
C SER A 58 7.43 10.21 2.31
N ALA A 59 8.56 9.49 2.26
CA ALA A 59 8.96 8.76 1.05
C ALA A 59 8.01 7.60 0.79
N GLY A 60 7.59 6.90 1.83
CA GLY A 60 6.59 5.84 1.73
C GLY A 60 5.26 6.35 1.23
N VAL A 61 4.82 7.50 1.75
CA VAL A 61 3.61 8.17 1.27
C VAL A 61 3.74 8.51 -0.21
N GLY A 62 4.89 9.05 -0.63
CA GLY A 62 5.14 9.35 -2.03
C GLY A 62 5.08 8.12 -2.93
N ALA A 63 5.58 6.99 -2.45
CA ALA A 63 5.51 5.73 -3.18
C ALA A 63 4.06 5.25 -3.34
N LEU A 64 3.23 5.41 -2.31
CA LEU A 64 1.81 5.06 -2.41
C LEU A 64 1.11 5.91 -3.47
N VAL A 65 1.42 7.20 -3.53
CA VAL A 65 0.86 8.09 -4.56
C VAL A 65 1.34 7.65 -5.95
N GLN A 66 2.62 7.35 -6.11
CA GLN A 66 3.15 6.89 -7.40
C GLN A 66 2.46 5.61 -7.86
N LEU A 67 2.26 4.66 -6.96
CA LEU A 67 1.56 3.43 -7.29
C LEU A 67 0.11 3.70 -7.67
N PHE A 68 -0.56 4.58 -6.93
CA PHE A 68 -1.94 4.95 -7.23
C PHE A 68 -2.07 5.53 -8.65
N VAL A 69 -1.19 6.47 -9.01
CA VAL A 69 -1.19 7.08 -10.34
C VAL A 69 -0.89 6.05 -11.41
N HIS A 70 0.11 5.20 -11.19
CA HIS A 70 0.46 4.14 -12.12
C HIS A 70 -0.73 3.22 -12.40
N ARG A 71 -1.42 2.77 -11.35
CA ARG A 71 -2.55 1.87 -11.49
C ARG A 71 -3.72 2.56 -12.20
N ARG A 72 -3.99 3.82 -11.86
CA ARG A 72 -5.04 4.60 -12.53
C ARG A 72 -4.77 4.74 -14.02
N ASN A 73 -3.52 4.98 -14.40
CA ASN A 73 -3.13 5.10 -15.81
C ASN A 73 -3.27 3.79 -16.57
N HIS A 74 -3.36 2.66 -15.86
CA HIS A 74 -3.57 1.33 -16.45
C HIS A 74 -5.01 0.83 -16.22
N SER A 75 -5.93 1.70 -15.86
CA SER A 75 -7.32 1.38 -15.56
C SER A 75 -7.47 0.33 -14.46
N GLN A 76 -6.57 0.38 -13.49
CA GLN A 76 -6.53 -0.52 -12.33
C GLN A 76 -6.86 0.26 -11.06
N LYS A 77 -7.36 -0.45 -10.05
CA LYS A 77 -7.77 0.15 -8.77
C LYS A 77 -6.76 -0.18 -7.68
N LEU A 78 -6.67 0.72 -6.71
CA LEU A 78 -5.83 0.56 -5.52
C LEU A 78 -6.63 0.94 -4.28
N ALA A 79 -6.56 0.12 -3.25
CA ALA A 79 -7.12 0.42 -1.95
C ALA A 79 -6.08 0.12 -0.87
N VAL A 80 -6.12 0.90 0.20
CA VAL A 80 -5.24 0.71 1.37
C VAL A 80 -6.10 0.26 2.53
N ALA A 81 -5.66 -0.77 3.24
CA ALA A 81 -6.44 -1.36 4.33
C ALA A 81 -5.62 -1.44 5.62
N ALA A 82 -6.31 -1.32 6.74
CA ALA A 82 -5.77 -1.62 8.06
C ALA A 82 -4.52 -0.81 8.42
N LEU A 83 -4.53 0.48 8.11
CA LEU A 83 -3.42 1.36 8.52
C LEU A 83 -3.24 1.32 10.03
N THR A 84 -1.97 1.29 10.47
CA THR A 84 -1.66 1.51 11.89
C THR A 84 -1.97 2.95 12.28
N THR A 85 -2.00 3.23 13.59
CA THR A 85 -2.23 4.60 14.07
C THR A 85 -1.19 5.57 13.50
N GLN A 86 0.08 5.16 13.48
CA GLN A 86 1.15 5.99 12.91
C GLN A 86 0.94 6.21 11.42
N GLY A 87 0.65 5.14 10.67
CA GLY A 87 0.42 5.26 9.23
C GLY A 87 -0.79 6.13 8.88
N ALA A 88 -1.87 5.97 9.63
CA ALA A 88 -3.08 6.77 9.43
C ALA A 88 -2.81 8.25 9.68
N ALA A 89 -2.04 8.57 10.74
CA ALA A 89 -1.70 9.97 11.04
C ALA A 89 -0.87 10.59 9.92
N VAL A 90 0.11 9.86 9.39
CA VAL A 90 0.96 10.36 8.29
C VAL A 90 0.12 10.59 7.03
N MET A 91 -0.77 9.67 6.71
CA MET A 91 -1.66 9.79 5.54
C MET A 91 -2.57 10.99 5.67
N GLN A 92 -3.08 11.24 6.86
CA GLN A 92 -3.96 12.37 7.13
C GLN A 92 -3.20 13.70 6.97
N VAL A 93 -2.02 13.81 7.56
CA VAL A 93 -1.18 15.01 7.46
C VAL A 93 -0.80 15.28 6.00
N ALA A 94 -0.53 14.24 5.22
CA ALA A 94 -0.21 14.37 3.80
C ALA A 94 -1.44 14.68 2.93
N GLY A 95 -2.64 14.65 3.48
CA GLY A 95 -3.87 14.93 2.73
C GLY A 95 -4.30 13.81 1.81
N LEU A 96 -3.83 12.60 2.01
CA LEU A 96 -4.10 11.48 1.10
C LEU A 96 -5.38 10.72 1.39
N THR A 97 -6.02 10.96 2.53
CA THR A 97 -7.22 10.23 2.91
C THR A 97 -8.38 10.44 1.95
N LYS A 98 -8.36 11.55 1.20
CA LYS A 98 -9.37 11.85 0.18
C LYS A 98 -9.00 11.33 -1.20
N LEU A 99 -7.70 11.13 -1.46
CA LEU A 99 -7.21 10.68 -2.77
C LEU A 99 -7.19 9.17 -2.88
N LEU A 100 -6.65 8.52 -1.85
CA LEU A 100 -6.46 7.08 -1.82
C LEU A 100 -7.58 6.43 -1.00
N PRO A 101 -8.37 5.50 -1.59
CA PRO A 101 -9.38 4.80 -0.80
C PRO A 101 -8.73 4.03 0.34
N THR A 102 -9.15 4.31 1.58
CA THR A 102 -8.64 3.65 2.77
C THR A 102 -9.79 2.99 3.53
N PHE A 103 -9.53 1.81 4.08
CA PHE A 103 -10.54 1.00 4.75
C PHE A 103 -9.98 0.46 6.06
N PRO A 104 -10.83 0.27 7.09
CA PRO A 104 -10.35 -0.29 8.36
C PRO A 104 -9.88 -1.73 8.26
N THR A 105 -10.43 -2.52 7.33
CA THR A 105 -10.11 -3.94 7.19
C THR A 105 -9.86 -4.30 5.73
N VAL A 106 -9.15 -5.41 5.54
CA VAL A 106 -8.91 -5.97 4.20
C VAL A 106 -10.23 -6.42 3.58
N GLU A 107 -11.15 -6.97 4.38
CA GLU A 107 -12.44 -7.43 3.90
C GLU A 107 -13.25 -6.28 3.29
N GLU A 108 -13.29 -5.14 3.97
CA GLU A 108 -14.00 -3.97 3.45
C GLU A 108 -13.31 -3.42 2.20
N ALA A 109 -11.99 -3.42 2.18
CA ALA A 109 -11.21 -2.93 1.03
C ALA A 109 -11.41 -3.82 -0.20
N SER A 110 -11.65 -5.11 0.00
CA SER A 110 -11.80 -6.11 -1.06
C SER A 110 -13.22 -6.21 -1.62
N ALA A 111 -14.17 -5.62 -0.93
CA ALA A 111 -15.58 -5.71 -1.31
C ALA A 111 -15.90 -4.99 -2.62
#